data_e3822aa8696f6478eb8460e7e52c94f0
#
_entry.id   e3822aa8696f6478eb8460e7e52c94f0
#
_cell.length_a   1.000
_cell.length_b   1.000
_cell.length_c   1.000
_cell.angle_alpha   90.00
_cell.angle_beta   90.00
_cell.angle_gamma   90.00
#
_symmetry.space_group_name_H-M   'P 1'
#
loop_
_entity.id
_entity.type
_entity.pdbx_description
1 polymer ?
#
loop_
_entity_poly.entity_id
_entity_poly.type
_entity_poly.pdbx_seq_one_letter_code
_entity_poly.pdbx_strand_id
1 'polypeptide(L)'
;MITVAKFGGSALGADGVLIPKVIDRLKQIMGGSKVVAVFSAPLIEYEGKVSSMTDVAIKVGRNYASSNPVEIEVLREVYERIATRYLDEERKKAFLDQLDKFYRQLIISLKGAAENRRFVDVIRSRTLAYSGEVTMSYLMAYVMQAHGIKAAHVPIEHWPIVTDDNFEAANFMASESRQSAGHLIELVENNDVVSMGGFIGKTADGLETTYERGGSDRTAADIAIILSDKYETKISFEKDSAVLSADPKIVKDGLDFVPYLSYNEARIAGMFGMKILDPIAIKEIDDNGLDIPLVVTNMTRPDSMTVIKRTPPSDSEANPIKIVTGKKNCAIVRMETIAASHLVASLESDRQYHEFVKLSPYVKDDTEMTRILFLDADYVRRHERHFRAYYQKTEIVYGRAVVTLIGDEMWRVPKIASTASSNVSEHDINILNLDAQEETSRILIVVEDKANSVADAVKAIHHTRVKMHGSSGGTLK
;
A
#
# COMPACT_ATOMS: atom_id res chain seq x y z
N MET A 1 18.42 -8.29 15.72
CA MET A 1 17.13 -8.19 14.98
C MET A 1 16.57 -6.79 15.13
N ILE A 2 16.04 -6.23 14.04
CA ILE A 2 15.34 -4.94 14.01
C ILE A 2 13.92 -5.16 13.48
N THR A 3 12.93 -4.55 14.14
CA THR A 3 11.55 -4.51 13.65
C THR A 3 11.28 -3.14 13.05
N VAL A 4 10.94 -3.10 11.76
CA VAL A 4 10.38 -1.89 11.14
C VAL A 4 8.86 -1.92 11.36
N ALA A 5 8.36 -1.08 12.26
CA ALA A 5 6.95 -1.05 12.63
C ALA A 5 6.24 0.13 11.96
N LYS A 6 5.24 -0.13 11.10
CA LYS A 6 4.52 0.92 10.39
C LYS A 6 3.15 1.19 11.02
N PHE A 7 2.91 2.43 11.36
CA PHE A 7 1.65 2.93 11.92
C PHE A 7 0.97 3.87 10.91
N GLY A 8 -0.19 3.46 10.41
CA GLY A 8 -1.00 4.28 9.51
C GLY A 8 -1.72 5.42 10.22
N GLY A 9 -2.31 6.35 9.48
CA GLY A 9 -3.12 7.43 10.07
C GLY A 9 -4.30 6.93 10.89
N SER A 10 -4.92 5.81 10.52
CA SER A 10 -5.96 5.15 11.33
C SER A 10 -5.44 4.61 12.66
N ALA A 11 -4.20 4.12 12.70
CA ALA A 11 -3.57 3.65 13.93
C ALA A 11 -3.31 4.81 14.92
N LEU A 12 -3.04 6.02 14.42
CA LEU A 12 -2.89 7.22 15.23
C LEU A 12 -4.25 7.79 15.68
N GLY A 13 -5.30 7.56 14.89
CA GLY A 13 -6.63 8.12 15.09
C GLY A 13 -6.73 9.59 14.71
N ALA A 14 -7.96 10.11 14.67
CA ALA A 14 -8.18 11.54 14.46
C ALA A 14 -7.55 12.35 15.60
N ASP A 15 -6.81 13.41 15.24
CA ASP A 15 -6.08 14.26 16.19
C ASP A 15 -5.23 13.46 17.21
N GLY A 16 -4.70 12.31 16.79
CA GLY A 16 -3.79 11.50 17.60
C GLY A 16 -4.41 10.81 18.81
N VAL A 17 -5.74 10.63 18.87
CA VAL A 17 -6.43 10.06 20.04
C VAL A 17 -6.00 8.62 20.38
N LEU A 18 -5.44 7.89 19.42
CA LEU A 18 -4.98 6.51 19.63
C LEU A 18 -3.47 6.41 19.93
N ILE A 19 -2.75 7.51 20.03
CA ILE A 19 -1.30 7.52 20.35
C ILE A 19 -0.96 6.70 21.60
N PRO A 20 -1.72 6.71 22.71
CA PRO A 20 -1.43 5.84 23.86
C PRO A 20 -1.36 4.35 23.48
N LYS A 21 -2.26 3.87 22.62
CA LYS A 21 -2.22 2.48 22.12
C LYS A 21 -0.99 2.20 21.25
N VAL A 22 -0.55 3.19 20.47
CA VAL A 22 0.71 3.09 19.69
C VAL A 22 1.90 2.96 20.61
N ILE A 23 1.96 3.75 21.69
CA ILE A 23 3.04 3.67 22.69
C ILE A 23 3.04 2.30 23.38
N ASP A 24 1.89 1.79 23.81
CA ASP A 24 1.78 0.46 24.41
C ASP A 24 2.26 -0.63 23.43
N ARG A 25 1.87 -0.50 22.17
CA ARG A 25 2.29 -1.44 21.12
C ARG A 25 3.80 -1.38 20.86
N LEU A 26 4.39 -0.20 20.80
CA LEU A 26 5.84 -0.03 20.66
C LEU A 26 6.58 -0.69 21.83
N LYS A 27 6.13 -0.53 23.09
CA LYS A 27 6.73 -1.19 24.26
C LYS A 27 6.68 -2.73 24.13
N GLN A 28 5.61 -3.28 23.58
CA GLN A 28 5.51 -4.74 23.33
C GLN A 28 6.54 -5.18 22.26
N ILE A 29 6.66 -4.45 21.15
CA ILE A 29 7.60 -4.78 20.07
C ILE A 29 9.05 -4.68 20.57
N MET A 30 9.36 -3.65 21.36
CA MET A 30 10.68 -3.44 21.97
C MET A 30 11.13 -4.58 22.89
N GLY A 31 10.20 -5.36 23.45
CA GLY A 31 10.53 -6.53 24.28
C GLY A 31 11.32 -7.62 23.53
N GLY A 32 11.38 -7.58 22.19
CA GLY A 32 12.07 -8.57 21.38
C GLY A 32 13.06 -7.99 20.35
N SER A 33 13.10 -6.66 20.14
CA SER A 33 13.92 -6.04 19.09
C SER A 33 14.06 -4.53 19.27
N LYS A 34 15.10 -3.93 18.67
CA LYS A 34 15.09 -2.49 18.39
C LYS A 34 14.07 -2.17 17.30
N VAL A 35 13.54 -0.95 17.31
CA VAL A 35 12.43 -0.58 16.43
C VAL A 35 12.77 0.63 15.57
N VAL A 36 12.48 0.54 14.27
CA VAL A 36 12.29 1.73 13.43
C VAL A 36 10.79 1.92 13.24
N ALA A 37 10.24 2.97 13.83
CA ALA A 37 8.81 3.26 13.78
C ALA A 37 8.51 4.22 12.64
N VAL A 38 7.80 3.74 11.61
CA VAL A 38 7.39 4.51 10.43
C VAL A 38 5.97 5.03 10.64
N PHE A 39 5.80 6.34 10.67
CA PHE A 39 4.51 6.99 10.88
C PHE A 39 3.97 7.62 9.60
N SER A 40 2.69 7.38 9.34
CA SER A 40 1.94 8.17 8.35
C SER A 40 1.51 9.50 8.96
N ALA A 41 1.09 10.43 8.09
CA ALA A 41 0.41 11.64 8.52
C ALA A 41 -0.86 11.32 9.33
N PRO A 42 -1.24 12.16 10.32
CA PRO A 42 -2.41 11.91 11.16
C PRO A 42 -3.72 12.06 10.36
N LEU A 43 -4.79 11.50 10.89
CA LEU A 43 -6.14 11.89 10.50
C LEU A 43 -6.52 13.17 11.26
N ILE A 44 -7.28 14.04 10.61
CA ILE A 44 -7.73 15.30 11.18
C ILE A 44 -9.23 15.49 10.96
N GLU A 45 -9.88 16.26 11.84
CA GLU A 45 -11.22 16.74 11.58
C GLU A 45 -11.14 18.01 10.71
N TYR A 46 -11.70 17.93 9.50
CA TYR A 46 -11.69 19.02 8.53
C TYR A 46 -13.05 19.12 7.87
N GLU A 47 -13.66 20.31 7.87
CA GLU A 47 -15.00 20.56 7.33
C GLU A 47 -16.07 19.57 7.84
N GLY A 48 -16.01 19.22 9.14
CA GLY A 48 -16.96 18.31 9.80
C GLY A 48 -16.79 16.82 9.40
N LYS A 49 -15.64 16.45 8.83
CA LYS A 49 -15.32 15.06 8.45
C LYS A 49 -13.92 14.69 8.88
N VAL A 50 -13.73 13.44 9.29
CA VAL A 50 -12.40 12.89 9.49
C VAL A 50 -11.76 12.64 8.12
N SER A 51 -10.65 13.30 7.87
CA SER A 51 -9.92 13.29 6.61
C SER A 51 -8.44 12.96 6.83
N SER A 52 -7.78 12.45 5.82
CA SER A 52 -6.32 12.32 5.82
C SER A 52 -5.68 13.71 5.75
N MET A 53 -4.66 13.97 6.57
CA MET A 53 -3.85 15.19 6.47
C MET A 53 -3.30 15.39 5.06
N THR A 54 -2.87 14.32 4.40
CA THR A 54 -2.38 14.36 3.01
C THR A 54 -3.43 14.89 2.04
N ASP A 55 -4.71 14.43 2.16
CA ASP A 55 -5.79 14.92 1.30
C ASP A 55 -6.11 16.39 1.55
N VAL A 56 -6.09 16.81 2.82
CA VAL A 56 -6.29 18.23 3.20
C VAL A 56 -5.15 19.08 2.67
N ALA A 57 -3.90 18.67 2.83
CA ALA A 57 -2.74 19.39 2.31
C ALA A 57 -2.77 19.54 0.78
N ILE A 58 -3.20 18.48 0.05
CA ILE A 58 -3.40 18.55 -1.41
C ILE A 58 -4.48 19.58 -1.76
N LYS A 59 -5.62 19.59 -1.04
CA LYS A 59 -6.70 20.57 -1.25
C LYS A 59 -6.22 21.99 -0.97
N VAL A 60 -5.51 22.19 0.14
CA VAL A 60 -4.91 23.49 0.51
C VAL A 60 -3.95 23.96 -0.59
N GLY A 61 -3.01 23.11 -1.02
CA GLY A 61 -2.02 23.45 -2.04
C GLY A 61 -2.64 23.83 -3.38
N ARG A 62 -3.67 23.07 -3.83
CA ARG A 62 -4.40 23.38 -5.07
C ARG A 62 -5.17 24.69 -4.98
N ASN A 63 -5.82 24.97 -3.87
CA ASN A 63 -6.53 26.22 -3.65
C ASN A 63 -5.56 27.39 -3.63
N TYR A 64 -4.39 27.24 -2.98
CA TYR A 64 -3.35 28.26 -2.93
C TYR A 64 -2.81 28.57 -4.32
N ALA A 65 -2.53 27.56 -5.14
CA ALA A 65 -2.11 27.70 -6.53
C ALA A 65 -3.17 28.40 -7.42
N SER A 66 -4.45 28.25 -7.08
CA SER A 66 -5.58 28.86 -7.79
C SER A 66 -5.99 30.23 -7.21
N SER A 67 -5.27 30.74 -6.21
CA SER A 67 -5.60 31.97 -5.48
C SER A 67 -6.99 31.97 -4.83
N ASN A 68 -7.50 30.80 -4.49
CA ASN A 68 -8.74 30.65 -3.74
C ASN A 68 -8.49 30.86 -2.23
N PRO A 69 -9.45 31.40 -1.48
CA PRO A 69 -9.38 31.47 -0.02
C PRO A 69 -9.16 30.07 0.59
N VAL A 70 -8.21 29.96 1.51
CA VAL A 70 -7.92 28.70 2.19
C VAL A 70 -7.29 28.96 3.56
N GLU A 71 -7.72 28.19 4.55
CA GLU A 71 -7.10 28.15 5.88
C GLU A 71 -5.93 27.18 5.84
N ILE A 72 -4.73 27.69 6.10
CA ILE A 72 -3.52 26.87 6.15
C ILE A 72 -3.14 26.49 7.58
N GLU A 73 -3.67 27.19 8.56
CA GLU A 73 -3.44 26.98 9.99
C GLU A 73 -3.84 25.56 10.43
N VAL A 74 -4.86 24.99 9.79
CA VAL A 74 -5.30 23.60 10.06
C VAL A 74 -4.16 22.58 9.92
N LEU A 75 -3.21 22.83 9.02
CA LEU A 75 -2.03 21.98 8.81
C LEU A 75 -1.02 22.03 9.97
N ARG A 76 -1.16 23.02 10.87
CA ARG A 76 -0.32 23.24 12.04
C ARG A 76 -1.05 22.86 13.34
N GLU A 77 -2.28 23.32 13.50
CA GLU A 77 -3.06 23.23 14.73
C GLU A 77 -3.23 21.80 15.26
N VAL A 78 -3.33 20.82 14.36
CA VAL A 78 -3.43 19.41 14.78
C VAL A 78 -2.20 18.98 15.57
N TYR A 79 -1.02 19.41 15.17
CA TYR A 79 0.24 19.08 15.86
C TYR A 79 0.34 19.81 17.21
N GLU A 80 -0.13 21.05 17.29
CA GLU A 80 -0.21 21.81 18.54
C GLU A 80 -1.17 21.15 19.53
N ARG A 81 -2.32 20.67 19.05
CA ARG A 81 -3.28 19.92 19.88
C ARG A 81 -2.69 18.60 20.40
N ILE A 82 -2.02 17.84 19.54
CA ILE A 82 -1.37 16.57 19.92
C ILE A 82 -0.24 16.84 20.92
N ALA A 83 0.63 17.84 20.64
CA ALA A 83 1.73 18.22 21.54
C ALA A 83 1.21 18.65 22.91
N THR A 84 0.17 19.47 22.95
CA THR A 84 -0.45 19.92 24.21
C THR A 84 -1.05 18.77 25.01
N ARG A 85 -1.53 17.73 24.35
CA ARG A 85 -2.14 16.55 25.00
C ARG A 85 -1.12 15.59 25.60
N TYR A 86 0.04 15.41 24.94
CA TYR A 86 0.94 14.32 25.25
C TYR A 86 2.35 14.70 25.69
N LEU A 87 2.73 16.00 25.59
CA LEU A 87 4.07 16.47 25.96
C LEU A 87 4.01 17.32 27.23
N ASP A 88 5.06 17.22 28.05
CA ASP A 88 5.35 18.20 29.07
C ASP A 88 5.78 19.54 28.47
N GLU A 89 5.86 20.58 29.25
CA GLU A 89 6.12 21.96 28.78
C GLU A 89 7.50 22.09 28.10
N GLU A 90 8.52 21.38 28.59
CA GLU A 90 9.87 21.43 28.02
C GLU A 90 9.88 20.81 26.61
N ARG A 91 9.38 19.57 26.49
CA ARG A 91 9.32 18.87 25.19
C ARG A 91 8.36 19.53 24.23
N LYS A 92 7.24 20.04 24.73
CA LYS A 92 6.28 20.81 23.93
C LYS A 92 6.92 22.04 23.32
N LYS A 93 7.65 22.84 24.13
CA LYS A 93 8.38 24.00 23.61
C LYS A 93 9.39 23.61 22.55
N ALA A 94 10.22 22.59 22.81
CA ALA A 94 11.21 22.11 21.86
C ALA A 94 10.57 21.64 20.55
N PHE A 95 9.45 20.92 20.63
CA PHE A 95 8.71 20.52 19.43
C PHE A 95 8.11 21.71 18.67
N LEU A 96 7.48 22.66 19.37
CA LEU A 96 6.88 23.83 18.71
C LEU A 96 7.94 24.71 18.00
N ASP A 97 9.14 24.85 18.59
CA ASP A 97 10.25 25.54 17.93
C ASP A 97 10.67 24.84 16.61
N GLN A 98 10.56 23.51 16.55
CA GLN A 98 10.80 22.75 15.33
C GLN A 98 9.61 22.82 14.37
N LEU A 99 8.38 22.76 14.87
CA LEU A 99 7.18 22.94 14.08
C LEU A 99 7.16 24.29 13.34
N ASP A 100 7.64 25.35 13.99
CA ASP A 100 7.79 26.67 13.36
C ASP A 100 8.74 26.66 12.16
N LYS A 101 9.80 25.85 12.21
CA LYS A 101 10.72 25.70 11.07
C LYS A 101 10.04 24.97 9.92
N PHE A 102 9.33 23.88 10.21
CA PHE A 102 8.59 23.12 9.20
C PHE A 102 7.47 23.93 8.58
N TYR A 103 6.73 24.67 9.40
CA TYR A 103 5.66 25.54 8.91
C TYR A 103 6.17 26.65 8.00
N ARG A 104 7.36 27.20 8.29
CA ARG A 104 8.02 28.15 7.35
C ARG A 104 8.34 27.50 6.02
N GLN A 105 8.84 26.26 5.98
CA GLN A 105 9.09 25.56 4.72
C GLN A 105 7.79 25.28 3.95
N LEU A 106 6.73 24.91 4.67
CA LEU A 106 5.40 24.75 4.12
C LEU A 106 4.91 26.05 3.44
N ILE A 107 4.99 27.18 4.14
CA ILE A 107 4.58 28.49 3.61
C ILE A 107 5.40 28.86 2.37
N ILE A 108 6.71 28.63 2.35
CA ILE A 108 7.56 28.86 1.17
C ILE A 108 7.06 28.02 -0.02
N SER A 109 6.76 26.74 0.18
CA SER A 109 6.23 25.87 -0.88
C SER A 109 4.87 26.35 -1.39
N LEU A 110 3.95 26.75 -0.51
CA LEU A 110 2.63 27.25 -0.89
C LEU A 110 2.74 28.58 -1.66
N LYS A 111 3.64 29.49 -1.26
CA LYS A 111 3.92 30.71 -2.04
C LYS A 111 4.42 30.38 -3.44
N GLY A 112 5.36 29.42 -3.56
CA GLY A 112 5.82 28.92 -4.85
C GLY A 112 4.67 28.34 -5.69
N ALA A 113 3.71 27.65 -5.08
CA ALA A 113 2.51 27.15 -5.76
C ALA A 113 1.66 28.29 -6.33
N ALA A 114 1.46 29.37 -5.56
CA ALA A 114 0.70 30.56 -5.97
C ALA A 114 1.40 31.31 -7.11
N GLU A 115 2.71 31.54 -7.01
CA GLU A 115 3.52 32.25 -8.01
C GLU A 115 3.52 31.49 -9.34
N ASN A 116 3.69 30.17 -9.32
CA ASN A 116 3.73 29.34 -10.51
C ASN A 116 2.32 28.93 -11.00
N ARG A 117 1.27 29.19 -10.23
CA ARG A 117 -0.11 28.72 -10.47
C ARG A 117 -0.20 27.21 -10.68
N ARG A 118 0.68 26.45 -10.01
CA ARG A 118 0.79 24.99 -10.09
C ARG A 118 1.12 24.41 -8.73
N PHE A 119 0.51 23.27 -8.43
CA PHE A 119 0.79 22.48 -7.21
C PHE A 119 1.23 21.08 -7.62
N VAL A 120 2.46 20.97 -8.08
CA VAL A 120 3.09 19.78 -8.65
C VAL A 120 4.55 19.64 -8.22
N ASP A 121 5.17 18.55 -8.55
CA ASP A 121 6.60 18.28 -8.40
C ASP A 121 7.11 18.53 -6.95
N VAL A 122 8.29 19.10 -6.80
CA VAL A 122 8.91 19.38 -5.50
C VAL A 122 8.05 20.27 -4.59
N ILE A 123 7.28 21.20 -5.17
CA ILE A 123 6.39 22.08 -4.40
C ILE A 123 5.33 21.25 -3.66
N ARG A 124 4.71 20.32 -4.37
CA ARG A 124 3.72 19.39 -3.80
C ARG A 124 4.38 18.46 -2.79
N SER A 125 5.46 17.81 -3.15
CA SER A 125 6.14 16.84 -2.30
C SER A 125 6.63 17.46 -0.99
N ARG A 126 7.23 18.65 -1.06
CA ARG A 126 7.66 19.42 0.11
C ARG A 126 6.48 19.83 1.01
N THR A 127 5.39 20.30 0.40
CA THR A 127 4.17 20.64 1.15
C THR A 127 3.66 19.42 1.93
N LEU A 128 3.57 18.25 1.29
CA LEU A 128 3.11 17.00 1.92
C LEU A 128 4.07 16.54 3.01
N ALA A 129 5.38 16.59 2.77
CA ALA A 129 6.39 16.20 3.76
C ALA A 129 6.24 16.99 5.06
N TYR A 130 6.23 18.31 4.98
CA TYR A 130 6.22 19.17 6.16
C TYR A 130 4.85 19.38 6.80
N SER A 131 3.75 19.19 6.08
CA SER A 131 2.41 19.14 6.68
C SER A 131 2.03 17.77 7.22
N GLY A 132 2.76 16.72 6.89
CA GLY A 132 2.39 15.33 7.16
C GLY A 132 3.44 14.53 7.91
N GLU A 133 4.04 13.61 7.21
CA GLU A 133 4.80 12.49 7.77
C GLU A 133 6.08 12.93 8.49
N VAL A 134 6.81 13.92 7.96
CA VAL A 134 8.03 14.43 8.60
C VAL A 134 7.68 15.05 9.95
N THR A 135 6.70 15.95 9.99
CA THR A 135 6.27 16.61 11.22
C THR A 135 5.74 15.59 12.24
N MET A 136 4.96 14.58 11.77
CA MET A 136 4.46 13.53 12.66
C MET A 136 5.58 12.69 13.26
N SER A 137 6.60 12.35 12.49
CA SER A 137 7.72 11.55 13.00
C SER A 137 8.52 12.28 14.07
N TYR A 138 8.71 13.59 13.94
CA TYR A 138 9.35 14.41 14.97
C TYR A 138 8.50 14.46 16.25
N LEU A 139 7.20 14.72 16.12
CA LEU A 139 6.28 14.74 17.26
C LEU A 139 6.29 13.41 18.01
N MET A 140 6.22 12.29 17.28
CA MET A 140 6.22 10.95 17.89
C MET A 140 7.52 10.63 18.63
N ALA A 141 8.67 11.14 18.19
CA ALA A 141 9.91 10.97 18.96
C ALA A 141 9.81 11.66 20.32
N TYR A 142 9.30 12.89 20.39
CA TYR A 142 9.08 13.59 21.67
C TYR A 142 8.01 12.89 22.54
N VAL A 143 6.94 12.38 21.92
CA VAL A 143 5.91 11.62 22.65
C VAL A 143 6.50 10.34 23.24
N MET A 144 7.30 9.58 22.49
CA MET A 144 7.98 8.39 22.99
C MET A 144 8.92 8.72 24.16
N GLN A 145 9.69 9.80 24.06
CA GLN A 145 10.57 10.28 25.15
C GLN A 145 9.77 10.67 26.40
N ALA A 146 8.62 11.32 26.24
CA ALA A 146 7.73 11.66 27.37
C ALA A 146 7.18 10.40 28.08
N HIS A 147 7.13 9.26 27.38
CA HIS A 147 6.74 7.98 27.94
C HIS A 147 7.93 7.08 28.38
N GLY A 148 9.12 7.67 28.51
CA GLY A 148 10.33 7.00 29.01
C GLY A 148 11.00 6.06 28.00
N ILE A 149 10.68 6.16 26.72
CA ILE A 149 11.33 5.39 25.66
C ILE A 149 12.55 6.18 25.15
N LYS A 150 13.73 5.53 25.08
CA LYS A 150 14.92 6.11 24.47
C LYS A 150 14.73 6.16 22.96
N ALA A 151 14.19 7.27 22.48
CA ALA A 151 13.81 7.47 21.08
C ALA A 151 14.50 8.68 20.44
N ALA A 152 14.77 8.58 19.15
CA ALA A 152 15.22 9.66 18.29
C ALA A 152 14.39 9.71 17.00
N HIS A 153 14.39 10.85 16.32
CA HIS A 153 13.84 10.96 14.96
C HIS A 153 14.97 11.00 13.93
N VAL A 154 14.66 10.61 12.68
CA VAL A 154 15.56 10.81 11.55
C VAL A 154 15.40 12.23 11.04
N PRO A 155 16.45 13.08 11.11
CA PRO A 155 16.41 14.43 10.55
C PRO A 155 16.19 14.39 9.03
N ILE A 156 15.38 15.31 8.50
CA ILE A 156 15.09 15.35 7.06
C ILE A 156 16.35 15.61 6.21
N GLU A 157 17.36 16.25 6.79
CA GLU A 157 18.66 16.50 6.17
C GLU A 157 19.45 15.20 5.96
N HIS A 158 19.21 14.18 6.79
CA HIS A 158 19.85 12.86 6.79
C HIS A 158 18.89 11.74 6.41
N TRP A 159 17.89 12.08 5.55
CA TRP A 159 16.88 11.11 5.13
C TRP A 159 17.50 9.97 4.33
N PRO A 160 17.32 8.69 4.74
CA PRO A 160 18.05 7.58 4.13
C PRO A 160 17.43 7.09 2.81
N ILE A 161 16.18 7.43 2.51
CA ILE A 161 15.49 6.98 1.32
C ILE A 161 15.80 7.90 0.15
N VAL A 162 16.60 7.40 -0.79
CA VAL A 162 16.89 8.06 -2.06
C VAL A 162 15.96 7.54 -3.13
N THR A 163 15.43 8.44 -3.94
CA THR A 163 14.50 8.12 -5.04
C THR A 163 14.94 8.79 -6.34
N ASP A 164 14.31 8.40 -7.44
CA ASP A 164 14.38 9.18 -8.67
C ASP A 164 13.62 10.52 -8.54
N ASP A 165 13.63 11.30 -9.62
CA ASP A 165 13.01 12.63 -9.74
C ASP A 165 11.54 12.61 -10.20
N ASN A 166 10.87 11.47 -10.15
CA ASN A 166 9.43 11.39 -10.34
C ASN A 166 8.70 11.82 -9.06
N PHE A 167 8.65 13.13 -8.81
CA PHE A 167 8.30 13.75 -7.53
C PHE A 167 6.99 13.27 -6.88
N GLU A 168 6.00 12.82 -7.67
CA GLU A 168 4.67 12.46 -7.17
C GLU A 168 4.43 10.94 -7.12
N ALA A 169 5.30 10.17 -7.78
CA ALA A 169 5.25 8.71 -7.86
C ALA A 169 6.67 8.13 -7.92
N ALA A 170 7.50 8.56 -6.97
CA ALA A 170 8.93 8.27 -6.95
C ALA A 170 9.23 6.77 -6.83
N ASN A 171 10.35 6.35 -7.42
CA ASN A 171 10.86 5.01 -7.30
C ASN A 171 12.05 4.94 -6.36
N PHE A 172 12.06 3.94 -5.50
CA PHE A 172 13.14 3.68 -4.56
C PHE A 172 14.44 3.28 -5.28
N MET A 173 15.54 3.90 -4.89
CA MET A 173 16.89 3.63 -5.38
C MET A 173 17.69 2.92 -4.28
N ALA A 174 17.65 1.60 -4.27
CA ALA A 174 18.16 0.79 -3.16
C ALA A 174 19.67 0.97 -2.92
N SER A 175 20.47 1.05 -4.00
CA SER A 175 21.92 1.21 -3.90
C SER A 175 22.33 2.54 -3.25
N GLU A 176 21.73 3.63 -3.73
CA GLU A 176 21.97 4.99 -3.26
C GLU A 176 21.46 5.18 -1.82
N SER A 177 20.33 4.56 -1.51
CA SER A 177 19.76 4.59 -0.16
C SER A 177 20.63 3.85 0.85
N ARG A 178 21.20 2.70 0.49
CA ARG A 178 22.16 2.00 1.34
C ARG A 178 23.39 2.85 1.64
N GLN A 179 23.89 3.60 0.64
CA GLN A 179 25.02 4.52 0.82
C GLN A 179 24.66 5.69 1.75
N SER A 180 23.41 6.13 1.75
CA SER A 180 22.91 7.25 2.57
C SER A 180 22.49 6.81 3.99
N ALA A 181 22.56 5.52 4.33
CA ALA A 181 22.00 4.95 5.55
C ALA A 181 22.85 5.20 6.82
N GLY A 182 24.05 5.78 6.72
CA GLY A 182 25.00 5.88 7.83
C GLY A 182 24.38 6.49 9.10
N HIS A 183 23.67 7.59 8.98
CA HIS A 183 23.04 8.26 10.11
C HIS A 183 21.86 7.46 10.70
N LEU A 184 21.04 6.81 9.86
CA LEU A 184 19.99 5.91 10.34
C LEU A 184 20.57 4.76 11.18
N ILE A 185 21.66 4.15 10.71
CA ILE A 185 22.34 3.05 11.42
C ILE A 185 22.84 3.56 12.79
N GLU A 186 23.50 4.71 12.84
CA GLU A 186 23.95 5.33 14.09
C GLU A 186 22.80 5.57 15.07
N LEU A 187 21.67 6.10 14.59
CA LEU A 187 20.48 6.31 15.41
C LEU A 187 19.93 4.99 15.98
N VAL A 188 19.85 3.95 15.15
CA VAL A 188 19.38 2.61 15.55
C VAL A 188 20.32 1.99 16.59
N GLU A 189 21.64 2.17 16.47
CA GLU A 189 22.60 1.66 17.45
C GLU A 189 22.43 2.33 18.82
N ASN A 190 22.15 3.63 18.83
CA ASN A 190 22.13 4.44 20.04
C ASN A 190 20.75 4.56 20.71
N ASN A 191 19.65 4.12 20.08
CA ASN A 191 18.31 4.26 20.61
C ASN A 191 17.56 2.92 20.61
N ASP A 192 16.48 2.85 21.40
CA ASP A 192 15.56 1.71 21.40
C ASP A 192 14.56 1.82 20.26
N VAL A 193 14.10 3.05 19.97
CA VAL A 193 13.19 3.35 18.87
C VAL A 193 13.71 4.53 18.05
N VAL A 194 13.73 4.37 16.73
CA VAL A 194 13.98 5.47 15.79
C VAL A 194 12.67 5.80 15.07
N SER A 195 12.24 7.05 15.17
CA SER A 195 11.03 7.57 14.53
C SER A 195 11.33 8.10 13.13
N MET A 196 10.54 7.71 12.15
CA MET A 196 10.68 8.17 10.77
C MET A 196 9.30 8.39 10.12
N GLY A 197 9.19 9.37 9.24
CA GLY A 197 7.99 9.57 8.42
C GLY A 197 7.93 8.56 7.27
N GLY A 198 6.73 8.07 6.98
CA GLY A 198 6.49 7.29 5.78
C GLY A 198 6.33 8.15 4.53
N PHE A 199 6.08 7.53 3.36
CA PHE A 199 5.66 8.19 2.13
C PHE A 199 6.70 9.11 1.45
N ILE A 200 7.68 9.60 2.16
CA ILE A 200 8.64 10.62 1.72
C ILE A 200 9.97 9.99 1.35
N GLY A 201 10.50 10.38 0.20
CA GLY A 201 11.88 10.16 -0.22
C GLY A 201 12.58 11.47 -0.56
N LYS A 202 13.82 11.39 -1.02
CA LYS A 202 14.58 12.53 -1.54
C LYS A 202 15.31 12.12 -2.81
N THR A 203 15.42 13.03 -3.76
CA THR A 203 16.35 12.85 -4.90
C THR A 203 17.80 12.84 -4.40
N ALA A 204 18.72 12.40 -5.25
CA ALA A 204 20.15 12.48 -4.97
C ALA A 204 20.62 13.92 -4.66
N ASP A 205 19.97 14.92 -5.26
CA ASP A 205 20.21 16.36 -5.01
C ASP A 205 19.52 16.87 -3.74
N GLY A 206 18.83 16.01 -3.00
CA GLY A 206 18.21 16.35 -1.72
C GLY A 206 16.84 17.00 -1.80
N LEU A 207 16.15 16.98 -2.94
CA LEU A 207 14.78 17.48 -3.08
C LEU A 207 13.77 16.45 -2.58
N GLU A 208 12.74 16.89 -1.87
CA GLU A 208 11.69 16.02 -1.36
C GLU A 208 10.84 15.43 -2.49
N THR A 209 10.61 14.12 -2.43
CA THR A 209 9.74 13.34 -3.30
C THR A 209 8.67 12.64 -2.50
N THR A 210 7.61 12.20 -3.16
CA THR A 210 6.59 11.35 -2.54
C THR A 210 6.39 10.08 -3.37
N TYR A 211 6.10 8.98 -2.70
CA TYR A 211 5.52 7.82 -3.36
C TYR A 211 4.09 8.10 -3.81
N GLU A 212 3.49 7.19 -4.55
CA GLU A 212 2.05 7.18 -4.75
C GLU A 212 1.29 6.87 -3.45
N ARG A 213 -0.04 6.96 -3.49
CA ARG A 213 -0.89 6.60 -2.34
C ARG A 213 -0.56 5.19 -1.81
N GLY A 214 -0.43 5.06 -0.50
CA GLY A 214 0.00 3.81 0.15
C GLY A 214 1.50 3.78 0.48
N GLY A 215 2.27 4.77 0.04
CA GLY A 215 3.72 4.81 0.10
C GLY A 215 4.37 4.68 1.49
N SER A 216 3.61 4.83 2.60
CA SER A 216 4.18 4.54 3.93
C SER A 216 4.43 3.04 4.14
N ASP A 217 3.70 2.14 3.47
CA ASP A 217 3.97 0.71 3.47
C ASP A 217 5.29 0.43 2.70
N ARG A 218 5.52 1.13 1.56
CA ARG A 218 6.78 1.09 0.81
C ARG A 218 7.94 1.58 1.66
N THR A 219 7.81 2.72 2.33
CA THR A 219 8.85 3.23 3.23
C THR A 219 9.29 2.18 4.25
N ALA A 220 8.36 1.41 4.82
CA ALA A 220 8.72 0.35 5.76
C ALA A 220 9.53 -0.78 5.10
N ALA A 221 9.20 -1.14 3.85
CA ALA A 221 9.97 -2.09 3.06
C ALA A 221 11.36 -1.54 2.73
N ASP A 222 11.46 -0.30 2.27
CA ASP A 222 12.72 0.34 1.90
C ASP A 222 13.69 0.40 3.09
N ILE A 223 13.19 0.80 4.27
CA ILE A 223 14.00 0.82 5.49
C ILE A 223 14.46 -0.58 5.88
N ALA A 224 13.60 -1.60 5.75
CA ALA A 224 14.00 -2.97 6.03
C ALA A 224 15.06 -3.48 5.01
N ILE A 225 14.92 -3.13 3.73
CA ILE A 225 15.92 -3.42 2.68
C ILE A 225 17.25 -2.74 2.99
N ILE A 226 17.22 -1.45 3.36
CA ILE A 226 18.44 -0.71 3.74
C ILE A 226 19.16 -1.37 4.94
N LEU A 227 18.40 -1.76 5.95
CA LEU A 227 18.96 -2.31 7.18
C LEU A 227 19.36 -3.78 7.09
N SER A 228 18.85 -4.52 6.09
CA SER A 228 19.09 -5.98 5.95
C SER A 228 20.54 -6.34 5.69
N ASP A 229 21.36 -5.42 5.17
CA ASP A 229 22.78 -5.65 4.94
C ASP A 229 23.56 -5.83 6.26
N LYS A 230 23.04 -5.28 7.37
CA LYS A 230 23.72 -5.30 8.67
C LYS A 230 22.94 -6.06 9.74
N TYR A 231 21.63 -6.15 9.62
CA TYR A 231 20.76 -6.68 10.65
C TYR A 231 19.72 -7.66 10.07
N GLU A 232 19.38 -8.66 10.85
CA GLU A 232 18.16 -9.41 10.62
C GLU A 232 16.96 -8.48 10.84
N THR A 233 16.09 -8.36 9.82
CA THR A 233 14.96 -7.43 9.80
C THR A 233 13.63 -8.16 9.66
N LYS A 234 12.59 -7.59 10.24
CA LYS A 234 11.19 -7.92 9.97
C LYS A 234 10.35 -6.65 9.89
N ILE A 235 9.24 -6.69 9.18
CA ILE A 235 8.31 -5.56 9.06
C ILE A 235 7.01 -5.91 9.79
N SER A 236 6.49 -4.97 10.60
CA SER A 236 5.19 -5.09 11.23
C SER A 236 4.28 -3.94 10.79
N PHE A 237 3.21 -4.30 10.09
CA PHE A 237 2.15 -3.37 9.70
C PHE A 237 1.06 -3.37 10.75
N GLU A 238 1.03 -2.33 11.58
CA GLU A 238 0.08 -2.17 12.68
C GLU A 238 -1.23 -1.60 12.16
N LYS A 239 -2.25 -2.43 12.06
CA LYS A 239 -3.56 -2.13 11.45
C LYS A 239 -4.73 -2.42 12.40
N ASP A 240 -5.95 -2.28 11.91
CA ASP A 240 -7.19 -2.54 12.66
C ASP A 240 -7.51 -4.04 12.73
N SER A 241 -7.02 -4.82 11.75
CA SER A 241 -7.17 -6.27 11.70
C SER A 241 -5.98 -6.91 10.98
N ALA A 242 -5.76 -8.18 11.26
CA ALA A 242 -4.99 -9.03 10.39
C ALA A 242 -5.77 -9.31 9.08
N VAL A 243 -5.18 -10.05 8.15
CA VAL A 243 -5.81 -10.34 6.86
C VAL A 243 -7.00 -11.28 7.04
N LEU A 244 -8.11 -10.92 6.41
CA LEU A 244 -9.34 -11.71 6.39
C LEU A 244 -9.53 -12.36 5.02
N SER A 245 -10.35 -13.40 5.00
CA SER A 245 -10.63 -14.19 3.79
C SER A 245 -11.44 -13.46 2.71
N ALA A 246 -12.00 -12.29 3.02
CA ALA A 246 -12.60 -11.34 2.07
C ALA A 246 -12.67 -9.94 2.70
N ASP A 247 -13.03 -8.92 1.89
CA ASP A 247 -13.27 -7.56 2.39
C ASP A 247 -14.52 -7.54 3.31
N PRO A 248 -14.38 -7.14 4.59
CA PRO A 248 -15.49 -7.06 5.53
C PRO A 248 -16.58 -6.03 5.14
N LYS A 249 -16.31 -5.16 4.18
CA LYS A 249 -17.31 -4.26 3.60
C LYS A 249 -18.25 -5.00 2.65
N ILE A 250 -17.79 -6.07 2.03
CA ILE A 250 -18.54 -6.91 1.09
C ILE A 250 -19.17 -8.09 1.82
N VAL A 251 -18.35 -8.87 2.52
CA VAL A 251 -18.79 -10.07 3.27
C VAL A 251 -18.91 -9.72 4.74
N LYS A 252 -20.10 -9.90 5.32
CA LYS A 252 -20.37 -9.53 6.72
C LYS A 252 -20.19 -10.71 7.69
N ASP A 253 -20.46 -11.93 7.22
CA ASP A 253 -20.48 -13.13 8.04
C ASP A 253 -19.57 -14.21 7.45
N GLY A 254 -19.05 -15.10 8.32
CA GLY A 254 -18.23 -16.23 7.90
C GLY A 254 -16.83 -15.83 7.39
N LEU A 255 -16.34 -14.66 7.80
CA LEU A 255 -14.96 -14.25 7.53
C LEU A 255 -14.01 -15.07 8.40
N ASP A 256 -13.04 -15.71 7.76
CA ASP A 256 -11.96 -16.40 8.44
C ASP A 256 -10.71 -15.52 8.44
N PHE A 257 -9.92 -15.78 9.43
CA PHE A 257 -8.60 -15.22 9.60
C PHE A 257 -7.59 -15.98 8.74
N VAL A 258 -6.73 -15.26 8.01
CA VAL A 258 -5.69 -15.85 7.18
C VAL A 258 -4.34 -15.78 7.92
N PRO A 259 -3.86 -16.89 8.52
CA PRO A 259 -2.65 -16.85 9.34
C PRO A 259 -1.37 -16.67 8.52
N TYR A 260 -1.33 -17.19 7.29
CA TYR A 260 -0.15 -17.17 6.45
C TYR A 260 -0.48 -16.87 4.98
N LEU A 261 0.36 -16.03 4.35
CA LEU A 261 0.35 -15.77 2.90
C LEU A 261 1.76 -15.88 2.35
N SER A 262 1.88 -16.31 1.09
CA SER A 262 3.11 -16.10 0.34
C SER A 262 3.22 -14.64 -0.12
N TYR A 263 4.41 -14.19 -0.52
CA TYR A 263 4.62 -12.89 -1.15
C TYR A 263 3.71 -12.72 -2.39
N ASN A 264 3.61 -13.78 -3.19
CA ASN A 264 2.79 -13.76 -4.39
C ASN A 264 1.29 -13.64 -4.06
N GLU A 265 0.77 -14.41 -3.10
CA GLU A 265 -0.62 -14.31 -2.63
C GLU A 265 -0.94 -12.91 -2.11
N ALA A 266 -0.08 -12.34 -1.26
CA ALA A 266 -0.31 -11.03 -0.67
C ALA A 266 -0.24 -9.90 -1.73
N ARG A 267 0.70 -9.98 -2.69
CA ARG A 267 0.80 -9.06 -3.81
C ARG A 267 -0.44 -9.12 -4.70
N ILE A 268 -0.88 -10.32 -5.08
CA ILE A 268 -2.09 -10.51 -5.88
C ILE A 268 -3.31 -9.97 -5.14
N ALA A 269 -3.45 -10.27 -3.84
CA ALA A 269 -4.57 -9.75 -3.05
C ALA A 269 -4.61 -8.21 -3.07
N GLY A 270 -3.47 -7.55 -2.93
CA GLY A 270 -3.35 -6.09 -3.03
C GLY A 270 -3.77 -5.56 -4.40
N MET A 271 -3.27 -6.16 -5.48
CA MET A 271 -3.61 -5.79 -6.86
C MET A 271 -5.11 -5.89 -7.14
N PHE A 272 -5.75 -6.94 -6.65
CA PHE A 272 -7.16 -7.24 -6.93
C PHE A 272 -8.15 -6.67 -5.90
N GLY A 273 -7.74 -5.70 -5.08
CA GLY A 273 -8.64 -4.87 -4.29
C GLY A 273 -8.66 -5.09 -2.78
N MET A 274 -7.94 -6.08 -2.26
CA MET A 274 -7.74 -6.22 -0.82
C MET A 274 -6.72 -5.19 -0.33
N LYS A 275 -7.11 -4.34 0.61
CA LYS A 275 -6.20 -3.35 1.20
C LYS A 275 -5.33 -3.97 2.31
N ILE A 276 -4.56 -4.99 1.97
CA ILE A 276 -3.65 -5.65 2.93
C ILE A 276 -2.45 -4.75 3.18
N LEU A 277 -1.67 -4.49 2.14
CA LEU A 277 -0.53 -3.59 2.10
C LEU A 277 -0.28 -3.19 0.64
N ASP A 278 0.61 -2.23 0.43
CA ASP A 278 1.01 -1.84 -0.92
C ASP A 278 1.75 -3.01 -1.61
N PRO A 279 1.27 -3.51 -2.76
CA PRO A 279 1.91 -4.62 -3.46
C PRO A 279 3.33 -4.29 -3.93
N ILE A 280 3.66 -3.01 -4.14
CA ILE A 280 5.01 -2.58 -4.50
C ILE A 280 6.00 -2.83 -3.37
N ALA A 281 5.58 -2.67 -2.11
CA ALA A 281 6.43 -2.97 -0.96
C ALA A 281 6.95 -4.42 -0.97
N ILE A 282 6.09 -5.39 -1.32
CA ILE A 282 6.49 -6.79 -1.47
C ILE A 282 7.41 -6.96 -2.67
N LYS A 283 7.05 -6.34 -3.79
CA LYS A 283 7.85 -6.42 -5.03
C LYS A 283 9.27 -5.88 -4.81
N GLU A 284 9.45 -4.77 -4.12
CA GLU A 284 10.75 -4.19 -3.82
C GLU A 284 11.62 -5.13 -2.97
N ILE A 285 11.06 -5.81 -1.98
CA ILE A 285 11.77 -6.82 -1.18
C ILE A 285 12.18 -8.00 -2.08
N ASP A 286 11.28 -8.48 -2.92
CA ASP A 286 11.51 -9.62 -3.82
C ASP A 286 12.56 -9.30 -4.89
N ASP A 287 12.47 -8.14 -5.52
CA ASP A 287 13.42 -7.64 -6.54
C ASP A 287 14.86 -7.48 -5.96
N ASN A 288 14.99 -7.17 -4.67
CA ASN A 288 16.28 -7.13 -3.98
C ASN A 288 16.76 -8.52 -3.51
N GLY A 289 16.06 -9.61 -3.84
CA GLY A 289 16.44 -10.98 -3.51
C GLY A 289 16.33 -11.32 -2.02
N LEU A 290 15.62 -10.51 -1.23
CA LEU A 290 15.51 -10.65 0.21
C LEU A 290 14.28 -11.49 0.61
N ASP A 291 14.37 -12.16 1.76
CA ASP A 291 13.24 -12.85 2.41
C ASP A 291 12.98 -12.24 3.78
N ILE A 292 12.37 -11.07 3.79
CA ILE A 292 12.05 -10.31 5.00
C ILE A 292 10.63 -10.68 5.45
N PRO A 293 10.43 -11.25 6.65
CA PRO A 293 9.10 -11.53 7.15
C PRO A 293 8.27 -10.26 7.32
N LEU A 294 7.07 -10.24 6.72
CA LEU A 294 6.09 -9.19 6.89
C LEU A 294 4.98 -9.70 7.81
N VAL A 295 4.56 -8.89 8.76
CA VAL A 295 3.49 -9.23 9.68
C VAL A 295 2.40 -8.15 9.59
N VAL A 296 1.18 -8.55 9.31
CA VAL A 296 0.01 -7.67 9.40
C VAL A 296 -0.71 -7.99 10.69
N THR A 297 -0.72 -7.04 11.61
CA THR A 297 -1.16 -7.26 13.00
C THR A 297 -2.34 -6.36 13.34
N ASN A 298 -3.29 -6.91 14.10
CA ASN A 298 -4.24 -6.07 14.81
C ASN A 298 -3.51 -5.39 15.99
N MET A 299 -3.31 -4.08 15.92
CA MET A 299 -2.55 -3.31 16.90
C MET A 299 -3.08 -3.48 18.34
N THR A 300 -4.39 -3.66 18.51
CA THR A 300 -5.03 -3.83 19.83
C THR A 300 -5.16 -5.29 20.28
N ARG A 301 -5.00 -6.24 19.36
CA ARG A 301 -5.03 -7.69 19.60
C ARG A 301 -3.88 -8.36 18.83
N PRO A 302 -2.63 -8.19 19.28
CA PRO A 302 -1.44 -8.58 18.51
C PRO A 302 -1.31 -10.09 18.27
N ASP A 303 -2.02 -10.93 19.02
CA ASP A 303 -2.10 -12.39 18.76
C ASP A 303 -2.86 -12.69 17.46
N SER A 304 -3.68 -11.75 16.98
CA SER A 304 -4.34 -11.82 15.69
C SER A 304 -3.43 -11.20 14.61
N MET A 305 -2.65 -12.04 13.93
CA MET A 305 -1.68 -11.60 12.93
C MET A 305 -1.64 -12.52 11.71
N THR A 306 -1.32 -11.94 10.56
CA THR A 306 -1.00 -12.67 9.34
C THR A 306 0.50 -12.55 9.07
N VAL A 307 1.16 -13.66 8.89
CA VAL A 307 2.60 -13.70 8.52
C VAL A 307 2.70 -13.88 7.01
N ILE A 308 3.47 -13.00 6.37
CA ILE A 308 3.72 -13.02 4.93
C ILE A 308 5.20 -13.29 4.72
N LYS A 309 5.54 -14.35 3.97
CA LYS A 309 6.90 -14.76 3.65
C LYS A 309 6.99 -15.22 2.20
N ARG A 310 8.20 -15.30 1.65
CA ARG A 310 8.42 -15.89 0.31
C ARG A 310 7.85 -17.32 0.26
N THR A 311 8.20 -18.15 1.23
CA THR A 311 7.70 -19.52 1.39
C THR A 311 7.05 -19.66 2.76
N PRO A 312 5.72 -19.54 2.86
CA PRO A 312 5.01 -19.74 4.12
C PRO A 312 5.06 -21.22 4.53
N PRO A 313 4.79 -21.52 5.82
CA PRO A 313 4.63 -22.90 6.27
C PRO A 313 3.55 -23.62 5.45
N SER A 314 3.85 -24.85 5.04
CA SER A 314 2.84 -25.72 4.41
C SER A 314 1.86 -26.20 5.47
N ASP A 315 0.59 -25.86 5.30
CA ASP A 315 -0.51 -26.38 6.10
C ASP A 315 -1.46 -27.15 5.17
N SER A 316 -1.35 -28.48 5.18
CA SER A 316 -2.17 -29.36 4.34
C SER A 316 -3.65 -29.34 4.70
N GLU A 317 -4.02 -28.84 5.88
CA GLU A 317 -5.40 -28.71 6.35
C GLU A 317 -5.98 -27.32 6.03
N ALA A 318 -5.15 -26.35 5.65
CA ALA A 318 -5.61 -25.01 5.31
C ALA A 318 -6.47 -25.01 4.05
N ASN A 319 -7.49 -24.15 4.03
CA ASN A 319 -8.31 -23.96 2.85
C ASN A 319 -7.43 -23.43 1.69
N PRO A 320 -7.37 -24.12 0.53
CA PRO A 320 -6.57 -23.68 -0.61
C PRO A 320 -7.02 -22.31 -1.15
N ILE A 321 -8.29 -21.91 -0.93
CA ILE A 321 -8.80 -20.59 -1.24
C ILE A 321 -8.68 -19.74 0.02
N LYS A 322 -7.57 -19.03 0.17
CA LYS A 322 -7.32 -18.19 1.34
C LYS A 322 -8.13 -16.90 1.29
N ILE A 323 -8.22 -16.26 0.11
CA ILE A 323 -8.88 -14.97 -0.06
C ILE A 323 -9.79 -15.00 -1.29
N VAL A 324 -10.96 -14.37 -1.17
CA VAL A 324 -11.85 -14.04 -2.30
C VAL A 324 -12.03 -12.53 -2.31
N THR A 325 -11.66 -11.90 -3.42
CA THR A 325 -11.72 -10.44 -3.56
C THR A 325 -12.27 -10.03 -4.92
N GLY A 326 -12.52 -8.74 -5.10
CA GLY A 326 -12.97 -8.22 -6.39
C GLY A 326 -12.61 -6.76 -6.60
N LYS A 327 -12.40 -6.38 -7.85
CA LYS A 327 -12.03 -5.02 -8.26
C LYS A 327 -12.94 -4.54 -9.38
N LYS A 328 -13.50 -3.35 -9.20
CA LYS A 328 -14.31 -2.65 -10.19
C LYS A 328 -13.46 -1.70 -11.04
N ASN A 329 -14.07 -1.06 -12.01
CA ASN A 329 -13.46 -0.06 -12.88
C ASN A 329 -12.23 -0.60 -13.61
N CYS A 330 -12.36 -1.80 -14.22
CA CYS A 330 -11.36 -2.40 -15.06
C CYS A 330 -11.65 -2.15 -16.54
N ALA A 331 -10.62 -2.29 -17.39
CA ALA A 331 -10.76 -2.22 -18.84
C ALA A 331 -9.94 -3.32 -19.52
N ILE A 332 -10.40 -3.80 -20.68
CA ILE A 332 -9.66 -4.74 -21.52
C ILE A 332 -9.18 -4.00 -22.75
N VAL A 333 -7.89 -4.00 -22.96
CA VAL A 333 -7.24 -3.53 -24.20
C VAL A 333 -6.94 -4.76 -25.07
N ARG A 334 -7.40 -4.74 -26.33
CA ARG A 334 -7.22 -5.82 -27.30
C ARG A 334 -6.39 -5.31 -28.45
N MET A 335 -5.32 -6.00 -28.78
CA MET A 335 -4.45 -5.68 -29.91
C MET A 335 -3.74 -6.93 -30.42
N GLU A 336 -3.10 -6.82 -31.56
CA GLU A 336 -2.24 -7.88 -32.10
C GLU A 336 -1.19 -8.30 -31.09
N THR A 337 -0.88 -9.59 -31.00
CA THR A 337 0.00 -10.17 -29.96
C THR A 337 1.40 -9.56 -29.96
N ILE A 338 1.97 -9.24 -31.12
CA ILE A 338 3.29 -8.60 -31.20
C ILE A 338 3.24 -7.19 -30.61
N ALA A 339 2.24 -6.40 -31.00
CA ALA A 339 2.03 -5.05 -30.47
C ALA A 339 1.75 -5.06 -28.94
N ALA A 340 0.98 -6.03 -28.48
CA ALA A 340 0.71 -6.25 -27.07
C ALA A 340 2.00 -6.56 -26.28
N SER A 341 2.89 -7.35 -26.85
CA SER A 341 4.17 -7.69 -26.22
C SER A 341 5.08 -6.45 -26.09
N HIS A 342 5.12 -5.60 -27.13
CA HIS A 342 5.86 -4.34 -27.08
C HIS A 342 5.27 -3.35 -26.04
N LEU A 343 3.95 -3.25 -25.99
CA LEU A 343 3.29 -2.42 -24.98
C LEU A 343 3.60 -2.92 -23.56
N VAL A 344 3.47 -4.23 -23.32
CA VAL A 344 3.77 -4.83 -22.01
C VAL A 344 5.24 -4.59 -21.64
N ALA A 345 6.19 -4.82 -22.55
CA ALA A 345 7.60 -4.53 -22.27
C ALA A 345 7.85 -3.06 -21.95
N SER A 346 7.16 -2.14 -22.62
CA SER A 346 7.23 -0.71 -22.30
C SER A 346 6.66 -0.40 -20.91
N LEU A 347 5.50 -0.96 -20.56
CA LEU A 347 4.89 -0.77 -19.23
C LEU A 347 5.74 -1.36 -18.09
N GLU A 348 6.41 -2.48 -18.34
CA GLU A 348 7.32 -3.13 -17.39
C GLU A 348 8.64 -2.38 -17.25
N SER A 349 9.11 -1.74 -18.32
CA SER A 349 10.32 -0.91 -18.32
C SER A 349 10.08 0.50 -17.78
N ASP A 350 8.84 0.99 -17.88
CA ASP A 350 8.44 2.23 -17.23
C ASP A 350 8.45 1.98 -15.72
N ARG A 351 9.20 2.79 -14.97
CA ARG A 351 9.26 2.70 -13.51
C ARG A 351 7.94 3.04 -12.83
N GLN A 352 6.91 3.42 -13.59
CA GLN A 352 5.55 3.55 -13.09
C GLN A 352 4.90 2.18 -12.99
N TYR A 353 4.46 1.83 -11.79
CA TYR A 353 3.77 0.58 -11.56
C TYR A 353 2.34 0.63 -12.09
N HIS A 354 2.05 -0.25 -13.06
CA HIS A 354 0.71 -0.39 -13.62
C HIS A 354 0.16 -1.78 -13.31
N GLU A 355 -1.03 -1.81 -12.74
CA GLU A 355 -1.72 -3.06 -12.44
C GLU A 355 -2.42 -3.59 -13.70
N PHE A 356 -1.85 -4.57 -14.36
CA PHE A 356 -2.45 -5.25 -15.50
C PHE A 356 -2.22 -6.76 -15.46
N VAL A 357 -3.04 -7.49 -16.22
CA VAL A 357 -2.92 -8.94 -16.43
C VAL A 357 -3.01 -9.24 -17.91
N LYS A 358 -2.04 -9.95 -18.44
CA LYS A 358 -2.09 -10.50 -19.80
C LYS A 358 -2.97 -11.75 -19.76
N LEU A 359 -4.08 -11.74 -20.50
CA LEU A 359 -4.97 -12.89 -20.64
C LEU A 359 -4.56 -13.72 -21.85
N SER A 360 -5.02 -14.98 -21.91
CA SER A 360 -4.73 -15.89 -23.02
C SER A 360 -5.04 -15.28 -24.37
N PRO A 361 -4.16 -15.43 -25.38
CA PRO A 361 -4.38 -14.95 -26.74
C PRO A 361 -5.52 -15.70 -27.42
N TYR A 362 -6.01 -15.14 -28.51
CA TYR A 362 -7.06 -15.73 -29.36
C TYR A 362 -6.85 -15.30 -30.82
N VAL A 363 -7.42 -16.05 -31.75
CA VAL A 363 -7.33 -15.72 -33.18
C VAL A 363 -8.60 -14.98 -33.60
N LYS A 364 -8.46 -13.87 -34.34
CA LYS A 364 -9.53 -13.09 -34.95
C LYS A 364 -9.07 -12.68 -36.36
N ASP A 365 -9.83 -13.04 -37.39
CA ASP A 365 -9.54 -12.69 -38.78
C ASP A 365 -8.07 -13.05 -39.18
N ASP A 366 -7.67 -14.29 -38.88
CA ASP A 366 -6.32 -14.85 -39.10
C ASP A 366 -5.18 -14.10 -38.35
N THR A 367 -5.51 -13.19 -37.46
CA THR A 367 -4.55 -12.46 -36.64
C THR A 367 -4.59 -12.95 -35.22
N GLU A 368 -3.44 -13.27 -34.65
CA GLU A 368 -3.34 -13.57 -33.20
C GLU A 368 -3.45 -12.29 -32.37
N MET A 369 -4.45 -12.26 -31.52
CA MET A 369 -4.81 -11.11 -30.67
C MET A 369 -4.58 -11.43 -29.22
N THR A 370 -4.05 -10.47 -28.47
CA THR A 370 -3.91 -10.53 -27.01
C THR A 370 -4.86 -9.56 -26.33
N ARG A 371 -5.37 -9.99 -25.19
CA ARG A 371 -6.17 -9.17 -24.27
C ARG A 371 -5.32 -8.81 -23.07
N ILE A 372 -5.20 -7.53 -22.77
CA ILE A 372 -4.57 -7.01 -21.55
C ILE A 372 -5.67 -6.42 -20.69
N LEU A 373 -5.88 -7.00 -19.51
CA LEU A 373 -6.81 -6.51 -18.52
C LEU A 373 -6.10 -5.51 -17.63
N PHE A 374 -6.46 -4.26 -17.71
CA PHE A 374 -6.02 -3.20 -16.80
C PHE A 374 -6.97 -3.11 -15.61
N LEU A 375 -6.41 -3.05 -14.42
CA LEU A 375 -7.15 -2.97 -13.16
C LEU A 375 -7.49 -1.53 -12.76
N ASP A 376 -7.17 -0.56 -13.61
CA ASP A 376 -7.57 0.85 -13.54
C ASP A 376 -8.02 1.34 -14.93
N ALA A 377 -9.33 1.44 -15.14
CA ALA A 377 -9.88 1.95 -16.40
C ALA A 377 -9.63 3.45 -16.60
N ASP A 378 -9.43 4.23 -15.54
CA ASP A 378 -9.14 5.66 -15.66
C ASP A 378 -7.73 5.89 -16.17
N TYR A 379 -6.78 5.03 -15.80
CA TYR A 379 -5.45 5.01 -16.41
C TYR A 379 -5.58 4.77 -17.93
N VAL A 380 -6.35 3.76 -18.33
CA VAL A 380 -6.56 3.44 -19.76
C VAL A 380 -7.16 4.63 -20.52
N ARG A 381 -8.15 5.32 -19.93
CA ARG A 381 -8.77 6.51 -20.55
C ARG A 381 -7.76 7.64 -20.78
N ARG A 382 -6.90 7.89 -19.80
CA ARG A 382 -5.86 8.94 -19.91
C ARG A 382 -4.80 8.61 -20.96
N HIS A 383 -4.52 7.32 -21.20
CA HIS A 383 -3.45 6.85 -22.07
C HIS A 383 -3.96 6.19 -23.37
N GLU A 384 -5.22 6.35 -23.75
CA GLU A 384 -5.81 5.70 -24.94
C GLU A 384 -5.03 5.99 -26.22
N ARG A 385 -4.55 7.23 -26.40
CA ARG A 385 -3.73 7.60 -27.58
C ARG A 385 -2.41 6.86 -27.60
N HIS A 386 -1.80 6.63 -26.46
CA HIS A 386 -0.57 5.88 -26.33
C HIS A 386 -0.77 4.40 -26.75
N PHE A 387 -1.84 3.76 -26.27
CA PHE A 387 -2.14 2.37 -26.66
C PHE A 387 -2.40 2.23 -28.17
N ARG A 388 -3.11 3.18 -28.76
CA ARG A 388 -3.37 3.19 -30.22
C ARG A 388 -2.11 3.47 -31.05
N ALA A 389 -1.07 4.03 -30.48
CA ALA A 389 0.22 4.21 -31.16
C ALA A 389 0.96 2.87 -31.40
N TYR A 390 0.77 1.88 -30.51
CA TYR A 390 1.31 0.53 -30.70
C TYR A 390 0.55 -0.25 -31.78
N TYR A 391 -0.77 -0.06 -31.86
CA TYR A 391 -1.62 -0.72 -32.84
C TYR A 391 -2.87 0.14 -33.12
N GLN A 392 -3.00 0.66 -34.35
CA GLN A 392 -4.10 1.57 -34.71
C GLN A 392 -5.51 0.97 -34.52
N LYS A 393 -5.63 -0.35 -34.75
CA LYS A 393 -6.90 -1.10 -34.58
C LYS A 393 -7.13 -1.56 -33.15
N THR A 394 -6.45 -0.98 -32.15
CA THR A 394 -6.67 -1.30 -30.74
C THR A 394 -8.13 -1.13 -30.35
N GLU A 395 -8.73 -2.20 -29.84
CA GLU A 395 -10.07 -2.16 -29.24
C GLU A 395 -9.96 -2.01 -27.72
N ILE A 396 -10.66 -1.03 -27.14
CA ILE A 396 -10.70 -0.81 -25.70
C ILE A 396 -12.11 -1.03 -25.20
N VAL A 397 -12.27 -1.91 -24.22
CA VAL A 397 -13.57 -2.28 -23.64
C VAL A 397 -13.58 -1.90 -22.19
N TYR A 398 -14.35 -0.89 -21.86
CA TYR A 398 -14.60 -0.42 -20.49
C TYR A 398 -15.75 -1.19 -19.82
N GLY A 399 -16.03 -0.85 -18.55
CA GLY A 399 -17.10 -1.47 -17.79
C GLY A 399 -16.86 -2.94 -17.49
N ARG A 400 -15.61 -3.26 -17.17
CA ARG A 400 -15.18 -4.58 -16.72
C ARG A 400 -14.85 -4.56 -15.25
N ALA A 401 -15.07 -5.69 -14.61
CA ALA A 401 -14.71 -5.94 -13.23
C ALA A 401 -14.15 -7.36 -13.10
N VAL A 402 -13.46 -7.63 -12.03
CA VAL A 402 -12.87 -8.93 -11.78
C VAL A 402 -13.24 -9.44 -10.39
N VAL A 403 -13.41 -10.74 -10.29
CA VAL A 403 -13.48 -11.48 -9.03
C VAL A 403 -12.32 -12.46 -9.03
N THR A 404 -11.58 -12.49 -7.92
CA THR A 404 -10.34 -13.26 -7.85
C THR A 404 -10.35 -14.14 -6.60
N LEU A 405 -10.11 -15.44 -6.81
CA LEU A 405 -9.79 -16.40 -5.76
C LEU A 405 -8.27 -16.44 -5.64
N ILE A 406 -7.76 -16.41 -4.43
CA ILE A 406 -6.33 -16.35 -4.14
C ILE A 406 -5.93 -17.45 -3.19
N GLY A 407 -4.89 -18.17 -3.54
CA GLY A 407 -4.26 -19.21 -2.76
C GLY A 407 -3.27 -20.01 -3.59
N ASP A 408 -2.16 -20.37 -2.99
CA ASP A 408 -1.17 -21.22 -3.64
C ASP A 408 -1.75 -22.62 -3.85
N GLU A 409 -1.32 -23.28 -4.92
CA GLU A 409 -1.69 -24.67 -5.24
C GLU A 409 -3.19 -24.97 -5.47
N MET A 410 -4.04 -23.94 -5.63
CA MET A 410 -5.47 -24.14 -5.96
C MET A 410 -5.68 -25.02 -7.19
N TRP A 411 -4.76 -24.98 -8.16
CA TRP A 411 -4.77 -25.77 -9.40
C TRP A 411 -4.67 -27.29 -9.15
N ARG A 412 -4.14 -27.70 -7.99
CA ARG A 412 -4.08 -29.13 -7.57
C ARG A 412 -5.39 -29.66 -7.03
N VAL A 413 -6.32 -28.75 -6.67
CA VAL A 413 -7.58 -29.14 -6.03
C VAL A 413 -8.69 -29.19 -7.06
N PRO A 414 -9.31 -30.37 -7.31
CA PRO A 414 -10.39 -30.51 -8.26
C PRO A 414 -11.59 -29.65 -7.92
N LYS A 415 -12.34 -29.23 -8.93
CA LYS A 415 -13.64 -28.53 -8.84
C LYS A 415 -13.60 -27.08 -8.36
N ILE A 416 -12.48 -26.51 -7.95
CA ILE A 416 -12.45 -25.09 -7.51
C ILE A 416 -12.99 -24.15 -8.61
N ALA A 417 -12.42 -24.20 -9.82
CA ALA A 417 -12.82 -23.34 -10.92
C ALA A 417 -14.28 -23.56 -11.36
N SER A 418 -14.72 -24.81 -11.45
CA SER A 418 -16.10 -25.13 -11.84
C SER A 418 -17.12 -24.68 -10.80
N THR A 419 -16.85 -24.90 -9.51
CA THR A 419 -17.75 -24.46 -8.44
C THR A 419 -17.80 -22.93 -8.36
N ALA A 420 -16.66 -22.24 -8.47
CA ALA A 420 -16.63 -20.80 -8.51
C ALA A 420 -17.44 -20.23 -9.67
N SER A 421 -17.31 -20.82 -10.87
CA SER A 421 -18.07 -20.43 -12.06
C SER A 421 -19.56 -20.64 -11.89
N SER A 422 -19.97 -21.81 -11.35
CA SER A 422 -21.37 -22.10 -11.07
C SER A 422 -21.99 -21.10 -10.10
N ASN A 423 -21.29 -20.80 -9.00
CA ASN A 423 -21.76 -19.82 -8.01
C ASN A 423 -21.96 -18.41 -8.60
N VAL A 424 -21.08 -17.99 -9.49
CA VAL A 424 -21.24 -16.72 -10.19
C VAL A 424 -22.45 -16.74 -11.12
N SER A 425 -22.62 -17.82 -11.89
CA SER A 425 -23.71 -17.97 -12.85
C SER A 425 -25.09 -18.12 -12.17
N GLU A 426 -25.18 -18.76 -11.00
CA GLU A 426 -26.41 -18.89 -10.21
C GLU A 426 -26.95 -17.53 -9.71
N HIS A 427 -26.13 -16.48 -9.75
CA HIS A 427 -26.51 -15.10 -9.43
C HIS A 427 -26.80 -14.26 -10.69
N ASP A 428 -27.08 -14.88 -11.83
CA ASP A 428 -27.32 -14.22 -13.12
C ASP A 428 -26.17 -13.29 -13.58
N ILE A 429 -24.93 -13.60 -13.18
CA ILE A 429 -23.75 -12.87 -13.56
C ILE A 429 -23.03 -13.61 -14.70
N ASN A 430 -22.96 -12.96 -15.87
CA ASN A 430 -22.28 -13.53 -17.03
C ASN A 430 -20.76 -13.49 -16.87
N ILE A 431 -20.11 -14.62 -17.08
CA ILE A 431 -18.65 -14.74 -17.09
C ILE A 431 -18.13 -14.40 -18.48
N LEU A 432 -17.34 -13.34 -18.57
CA LEU A 432 -16.76 -12.87 -19.83
C LEU A 432 -15.39 -13.48 -20.13
N ASN A 433 -14.66 -13.84 -19.08
CA ASN A 433 -13.39 -14.58 -19.15
C ASN A 433 -13.16 -15.32 -17.84
N LEU A 434 -12.55 -16.49 -17.92
CA LEU A 434 -12.04 -17.28 -16.80
C LEU A 434 -10.57 -17.58 -17.09
N ASP A 435 -9.69 -17.19 -16.17
CA ASP A 435 -8.27 -17.48 -16.22
C ASP A 435 -7.88 -18.29 -14.97
N ALA A 436 -7.59 -19.57 -15.17
CA ALA A 436 -7.18 -20.51 -14.15
C ALA A 436 -6.00 -21.31 -14.70
N GLN A 437 -4.81 -20.90 -14.31
CA GLN A 437 -3.56 -21.47 -14.84
C GLN A 437 -2.81 -22.22 -13.73
N GLU A 438 -2.08 -23.24 -14.14
CA GLU A 438 -1.15 -23.97 -13.29
C GLU A 438 -0.08 -23.02 -12.73
N GLU A 439 0.39 -23.28 -11.52
CA GLU A 439 1.44 -22.52 -10.82
C GLU A 439 1.12 -21.03 -10.60
N THR A 440 -0.11 -20.59 -10.83
CA THR A 440 -0.56 -19.26 -10.44
C THR A 440 -1.32 -19.32 -9.11
N SER A 441 -1.07 -18.35 -8.22
CA SER A 441 -1.77 -18.26 -6.93
C SER A 441 -3.15 -17.62 -7.06
N ARG A 442 -3.77 -17.66 -8.26
CA ARG A 442 -5.07 -17.03 -8.51
C ARG A 442 -5.93 -17.80 -9.50
N ILE A 443 -7.24 -17.65 -9.34
CA ILE A 443 -8.26 -17.88 -10.37
C ILE A 443 -8.97 -16.54 -10.58
N LEU A 444 -9.01 -16.08 -11.83
CA LEU A 444 -9.55 -14.78 -12.21
C LEU A 444 -10.85 -14.96 -13.01
N ILE A 445 -11.91 -14.30 -12.60
CA ILE A 445 -13.21 -14.29 -13.27
C ILE A 445 -13.52 -12.85 -13.69
N VAL A 446 -13.56 -12.58 -14.99
CA VAL A 446 -13.92 -11.26 -15.52
C VAL A 446 -15.43 -11.22 -15.74
N VAL A 447 -16.06 -10.17 -15.22
CA VAL A 447 -17.51 -9.93 -15.35
C VAL A 447 -17.78 -8.49 -15.81
N GLU A 448 -19.02 -8.16 -16.11
CA GLU A 448 -19.43 -6.77 -16.33
C GLU A 448 -19.45 -5.99 -15.02
N ASP A 449 -18.97 -4.73 -15.03
CA ASP A 449 -19.03 -3.84 -13.87
C ASP A 449 -20.44 -3.24 -13.72
N LYS A 450 -21.38 -4.05 -13.26
CA LYS A 450 -22.72 -3.64 -12.88
C LYS A 450 -22.80 -3.38 -11.37
N ALA A 451 -23.80 -2.67 -10.90
CA ALA A 451 -23.91 -2.11 -9.55
C ALA A 451 -23.48 -3.07 -8.43
N ASN A 452 -23.93 -4.34 -8.43
CA ASN A 452 -23.66 -5.30 -7.36
C ASN A 452 -22.90 -6.55 -7.83
N SER A 453 -22.64 -6.71 -9.14
CA SER A 453 -22.10 -7.96 -9.71
C SER A 453 -20.85 -8.48 -8.98
N VAL A 454 -19.90 -7.60 -8.69
CA VAL A 454 -18.67 -7.97 -7.97
C VAL A 454 -18.96 -8.39 -6.54
N ALA A 455 -19.77 -7.62 -5.82
CA ALA A 455 -20.08 -7.91 -4.42
C ALA A 455 -20.86 -9.23 -4.27
N ASP A 456 -21.81 -9.47 -5.15
CA ASP A 456 -22.62 -10.68 -5.11
C ASP A 456 -21.80 -11.91 -5.52
N ALA A 457 -20.96 -11.81 -6.54
CA ALA A 457 -20.04 -12.88 -6.93
C ALA A 457 -19.03 -13.20 -5.82
N VAL A 458 -18.43 -12.18 -5.17
CA VAL A 458 -17.50 -12.37 -4.05
C VAL A 458 -18.20 -13.08 -2.90
N LYS A 459 -19.41 -12.66 -2.52
CA LYS A 459 -20.21 -13.33 -1.46
C LYS A 459 -20.51 -14.79 -1.80
N ALA A 460 -21.01 -15.04 -3.01
CA ALA A 460 -21.38 -16.37 -3.46
C ALA A 460 -20.21 -17.35 -3.41
N ILE A 461 -19.05 -16.94 -3.93
CA ILE A 461 -17.84 -17.77 -3.91
C ILE A 461 -17.33 -17.92 -2.48
N HIS A 462 -17.27 -16.84 -1.70
CA HIS A 462 -16.77 -16.88 -0.33
C HIS A 462 -17.57 -17.83 0.57
N HIS A 463 -18.90 -17.81 0.50
CA HIS A 463 -19.75 -18.70 1.29
C HIS A 463 -19.57 -20.19 0.94
N THR A 464 -19.18 -20.50 -0.29
CA THR A 464 -19.02 -21.88 -0.74
C THR A 464 -17.58 -22.38 -0.65
N ARG A 465 -16.58 -21.50 -0.43
CA ARG A 465 -15.16 -21.86 -0.40
C ARG A 465 -14.82 -22.97 0.61
N VAL A 466 -15.49 -23.01 1.76
CA VAL A 466 -15.30 -24.05 2.78
C VAL A 466 -15.79 -25.41 2.26
N LYS A 467 -16.91 -25.42 1.51
CA LYS A 467 -17.44 -26.65 0.87
C LYS A 467 -16.54 -27.14 -0.26
N MET A 468 -15.82 -26.27 -0.92
CA MET A 468 -14.86 -26.63 -1.97
C MET A 468 -13.68 -27.44 -1.41
N HIS A 469 -13.30 -27.19 -0.15
CA HIS A 469 -12.23 -27.94 0.54
C HIS A 469 -12.71 -29.28 1.10
N GLY A 470 -13.92 -29.35 1.66
CA GLY A 470 -14.46 -30.56 2.33
C GLY A 470 -14.83 -31.73 1.40
N SER A 471 -14.86 -31.53 0.07
CA SER A 471 -15.15 -32.57 -0.91
C SER A 471 -13.96 -33.44 -1.30
N SER A 472 -12.76 -33.19 -0.79
CA SER A 472 -11.53 -33.95 -1.08
C SER A 472 -11.28 -35.14 -0.13
N GLY A 473 -12.20 -35.43 0.80
CA GLY A 473 -12.14 -36.57 1.70
C GLY A 473 -12.52 -37.94 1.08
N GLY A 474 -12.48 -38.06 -0.23
CA GLY A 474 -12.63 -39.34 -0.95
C GLY A 474 -11.27 -39.96 -1.21
N THR A 475 -10.90 -40.91 -0.37
CA THR A 475 -9.76 -41.84 -0.52
C THR A 475 -9.59 -42.28 -1.97
N LEU A 476 -8.55 -41.79 -2.64
CA LEU A 476 -7.98 -42.46 -3.78
C LEU A 476 -7.27 -43.72 -3.25
N LYS A 477 -7.92 -44.91 -3.47
CA LYS A 477 -7.27 -46.20 -3.38
C LYS A 477 -6.41 -46.43 -4.59
#